data_bca8e21662b07146e0f59c29990d45a3
#
_entry.id   bca8e21662b07146e0f59c29990d45a3
#
_cell.length_a   1.000
_cell.length_b   1.000
_cell.length_c   1.000
_cell.angle_alpha   90.00
_cell.angle_beta   90.00
_cell.angle_gamma   90.00
#
_symmetry.space_group_name_H-M   'P 1'
#
loop_
_entity.id
_entity.type
_entity.pdbx_description
1 polymer ?
#
loop_
_entity_poly.entity_id
_entity_poly.type
_entity_poly.pdbx_seq_one_letter_code
_entity_poly.pdbx_strand_id
1 'polypeptide(L)'
;GKPVLVSVYNPQTGKRFETKVKAISSGQESELLYKRWVERNRKIVEKLSDGKVGYVHVKGMDSESFRTVYSELLGRNRNKEAVIVDTRHNGGGWLHDDLATLLSGKEYQRFVPRGQYIGSDPFNKWCKPSCVLICEDNYSNAHGFPWVYKELNIGKLIGAPVPGTMTAVWWERQIDPSIVFGIPQVGCMNMRGEYAENMQLNPDIEVYNEPSKVLKGEDEQLEVAVKEMLKTIGK
;
A
#
# COMPACT_ATOMS: atom_id res chain seq x y z
N GLY A 1 -4.40 18.26 -23.41
CA GLY A 1 -4.83 17.95 -24.76
C GLY A 1 -5.79 18.98 -25.33
N LYS A 2 -5.91 19.06 -26.64
CA LYS A 2 -6.92 19.92 -27.30
C LYS A 2 -8.30 19.26 -27.16
N PRO A 3 -9.39 20.04 -27.04
CA PRO A 3 -10.74 19.50 -27.07
C PRO A 3 -11.05 18.84 -28.43
N VAL A 4 -11.68 17.67 -28.40
CA VAL A 4 -12.12 16.93 -29.59
C VAL A 4 -13.64 16.79 -29.51
N LEU A 5 -14.33 17.06 -30.61
CA LEU A 5 -15.76 16.81 -30.73
C LEU A 5 -15.97 15.31 -31.02
N VAL A 6 -16.78 14.67 -30.21
CA VAL A 6 -17.08 13.24 -30.29
C VAL A 6 -18.58 13.06 -30.44
N SER A 7 -19.00 12.34 -31.49
CA SER A 7 -20.39 11.90 -31.66
C SER A 7 -20.58 10.55 -30.95
N VAL A 8 -21.51 10.49 -30.02
CA VAL A 8 -21.77 9.32 -29.18
C VAL A 8 -23.15 8.76 -29.49
N TYR A 9 -23.24 7.44 -29.59
CA TYR A 9 -24.49 6.69 -29.68
C TYR A 9 -24.65 5.81 -28.44
N ASN A 10 -25.75 5.97 -27.71
CA ASN A 10 -26.10 5.11 -26.62
C ASN A 10 -27.07 4.00 -27.11
N PRO A 11 -26.62 2.74 -27.18
CA PRO A 11 -27.43 1.64 -27.70
C PRO A 11 -28.62 1.27 -26.81
N GLN A 12 -28.56 1.58 -25.49
CA GLN A 12 -29.66 1.27 -24.57
C GLN A 12 -30.84 2.25 -24.72
N THR A 13 -30.54 3.49 -25.04
CA THR A 13 -31.58 4.55 -25.15
C THR A 13 -31.89 4.97 -26.61
N GLY A 14 -31.09 4.50 -27.59
CA GLY A 14 -31.17 4.91 -28.99
C GLY A 14 -30.74 6.36 -29.26
N LYS A 15 -30.28 7.10 -28.24
CA LYS A 15 -29.94 8.52 -28.37
C LYS A 15 -28.57 8.73 -28.99
N ARG A 16 -28.48 9.73 -29.86
CA ARG A 16 -27.21 10.28 -30.38
C ARG A 16 -27.05 11.69 -29.85
N PHE A 17 -25.82 12.03 -29.45
CA PHE A 17 -25.46 13.37 -29.03
C PHE A 17 -24.00 13.66 -29.35
N GLU A 18 -23.64 14.92 -29.43
CA GLU A 18 -22.27 15.37 -29.58
C GLU A 18 -21.78 15.99 -28.30
N THR A 19 -20.54 15.71 -27.94
CA THR A 19 -19.90 16.31 -26.74
C THR A 19 -18.43 16.61 -27.03
N LYS A 20 -17.92 17.65 -26.39
CA LYS A 20 -16.49 17.97 -26.43
C LYS A 20 -15.77 17.26 -25.29
N VAL A 21 -14.79 16.43 -25.62
CA VAL A 21 -13.93 15.77 -24.64
C VAL A 21 -12.51 16.29 -24.74
N LYS A 22 -11.82 16.42 -23.61
CA LYS A 22 -10.41 16.77 -23.58
C LYS A 22 -9.60 15.49 -23.46
N ALA A 23 -8.72 15.23 -24.43
CA ALA A 23 -7.82 14.10 -24.39
C ALA A 23 -6.85 14.22 -23.19
N ILE A 24 -6.61 13.10 -22.52
CA ILE A 24 -5.63 12.97 -21.44
C ILE A 24 -4.46 12.11 -21.92
N SER A 25 -3.32 12.20 -21.25
CA SER A 25 -2.18 11.31 -21.50
C SER A 25 -2.41 9.94 -20.87
N SER A 26 -1.69 8.91 -21.35
CA SER A 26 -1.69 7.57 -20.73
C SER A 26 -1.29 7.61 -19.25
N GLY A 27 -0.34 8.47 -18.87
CA GLY A 27 0.02 8.65 -17.46
C GLY A 27 -1.13 9.22 -16.61
N GLN A 28 -1.91 10.16 -17.15
CA GLN A 28 -3.10 10.67 -16.46
C GLN A 28 -4.19 9.61 -16.36
N GLU A 29 -4.38 8.79 -17.39
CA GLU A 29 -5.30 7.66 -17.33
C GLU A 29 -4.89 6.64 -16.27
N SER A 30 -3.61 6.24 -16.25
CA SER A 30 -3.07 5.32 -15.24
C SER A 30 -3.29 5.84 -13.82
N GLU A 31 -3.10 7.15 -13.60
CA GLU A 31 -3.33 7.77 -12.31
C GLU A 31 -4.81 7.74 -11.89
N LEU A 32 -5.72 7.95 -12.83
CA LEU A 32 -7.17 7.86 -12.56
C LEU A 32 -7.59 6.41 -12.25
N LEU A 33 -7.05 5.44 -12.99
CA LEU A 33 -7.28 4.01 -12.75
C LEU A 33 -6.75 3.59 -11.37
N TYR A 34 -5.54 4.02 -11.01
CA TYR A 34 -4.94 3.79 -9.71
C TYR A 34 -5.82 4.35 -8.57
N LYS A 35 -6.21 5.61 -8.64
CA LYS A 35 -7.08 6.24 -7.63
C LYS A 35 -8.42 5.49 -7.49
N ARG A 36 -9.00 5.07 -8.61
CA ARG A 36 -10.23 4.27 -8.61
C ARG A 36 -10.05 2.90 -7.94
N TRP A 37 -8.91 2.25 -8.18
CA TRP A 37 -8.57 0.96 -7.55
C TRP A 37 -8.39 1.12 -6.04
N VAL A 38 -7.63 2.09 -5.57
CA VAL A 38 -7.43 2.39 -4.14
C VAL A 38 -8.77 2.69 -3.46
N GLU A 39 -9.60 3.54 -4.07
CA GLU A 39 -10.91 3.90 -3.51
C GLU A 39 -11.87 2.71 -3.46
N ARG A 40 -11.83 1.82 -4.46
CA ARG A 40 -12.60 0.57 -4.46
C ARG A 40 -12.17 -0.32 -3.29
N ASN A 41 -10.89 -0.54 -3.11
CA ASN A 41 -10.34 -1.37 -2.03
C ASN A 41 -10.71 -0.81 -0.66
N ARG A 42 -10.62 0.50 -0.49
CA ARG A 42 -11.07 1.18 0.74
C ARG A 42 -12.54 0.90 1.05
N LYS A 43 -13.42 1.01 0.06
CA LYS A 43 -14.86 0.71 0.22
C LYS A 43 -15.12 -0.76 0.53
N ILE A 44 -14.35 -1.68 -0.05
CA ILE A 44 -14.44 -3.11 0.26
C ILE A 44 -14.08 -3.35 1.73
N VAL A 45 -12.95 -2.82 2.19
CA VAL A 45 -12.51 -2.96 3.59
C VAL A 45 -13.53 -2.37 4.54
N GLU A 46 -14.03 -1.17 4.26
CA GLU A 46 -15.04 -0.51 5.09
C GLU A 46 -16.33 -1.34 5.20
N LYS A 47 -16.82 -1.83 4.07
CA LYS A 47 -18.02 -2.69 4.01
C LYS A 47 -17.83 -4.02 4.77
N LEU A 48 -16.72 -4.72 4.54
CA LEU A 48 -16.46 -6.02 5.14
C LEU A 48 -16.18 -5.95 6.65
N SER A 49 -15.68 -4.81 7.13
CA SER A 49 -15.33 -4.61 8.53
C SER A 49 -16.38 -3.82 9.33
N ASP A 50 -17.51 -3.47 8.73
CA ASP A 50 -18.50 -2.56 9.33
C ASP A 50 -17.83 -1.26 9.82
N GLY A 51 -16.93 -0.72 8.98
CA GLY A 51 -16.20 0.51 9.24
C GLY A 51 -15.12 0.45 10.32
N LYS A 52 -14.79 -0.70 10.89
CA LYS A 52 -13.81 -0.85 12.00
C LYS A 52 -12.37 -0.86 11.51
N VAL A 53 -12.12 -1.41 10.35
CA VAL A 53 -10.77 -1.51 9.77
C VAL A 53 -10.56 -0.41 8.73
N GLY A 54 -9.42 0.25 8.81
CA GLY A 54 -8.99 1.23 7.82
C GLY A 54 -8.15 0.59 6.70
N TYR A 55 -7.93 1.35 5.62
CA TYR A 55 -7.11 0.94 4.50
C TYR A 55 -6.27 2.10 3.99
N VAL A 56 -4.99 1.85 3.77
CA VAL A 56 -4.06 2.76 3.09
C VAL A 56 -3.24 1.98 2.06
N HIS A 57 -2.91 2.60 0.93
CA HIS A 57 -2.02 2.02 -0.08
C HIS A 57 -0.73 2.81 -0.17
N VAL A 58 0.40 2.12 -0.15
CA VAL A 58 1.75 2.68 -0.32
C VAL A 58 2.13 2.57 -1.80
N LYS A 59 1.91 3.62 -2.57
CA LYS A 59 2.10 3.63 -4.03
C LYS A 59 3.55 3.43 -4.45
N GLY A 60 4.47 4.08 -3.74
CA GLY A 60 5.92 3.98 -3.93
C GLY A 60 6.63 4.17 -2.61
N MET A 61 7.92 3.89 -2.57
CA MET A 61 8.74 4.12 -1.39
C MET A 61 9.43 5.48 -1.49
N ASP A 62 8.62 6.56 -1.46
CA ASP A 62 9.05 7.94 -1.61
C ASP A 62 8.33 8.89 -0.63
N SER A 63 8.80 10.14 -0.56
CA SER A 63 8.27 11.15 0.37
C SER A 63 6.84 11.57 0.06
N GLU A 64 6.37 11.48 -1.19
CA GLU A 64 4.99 11.81 -1.56
C GLU A 64 4.03 10.73 -1.05
N SER A 65 4.40 9.46 -1.27
CA SER A 65 3.68 8.31 -0.75
C SER A 65 3.65 8.32 0.78
N PHE A 66 4.76 8.67 1.45
CA PHE A 66 4.79 8.80 2.91
C PHE A 66 3.80 9.85 3.41
N ARG A 67 3.81 11.05 2.83
CA ARG A 67 2.87 12.12 3.23
C ARG A 67 1.41 11.68 3.06
N THR A 68 1.10 10.95 1.99
CA THR A 68 -0.23 10.41 1.74
C THR A 68 -0.61 9.39 2.82
N VAL A 69 0.24 8.40 3.08
CA VAL A 69 0.03 7.35 4.10
C VAL A 69 -0.11 7.97 5.48
N TYR A 70 0.79 8.88 5.87
CA TYR A 70 0.75 9.60 7.14
C TYR A 70 -0.58 10.34 7.33
N SER A 71 -0.98 11.13 6.33
CA SER A 71 -2.23 11.87 6.35
C SER A 71 -3.46 10.96 6.42
N GLU A 72 -3.46 9.84 5.70
CA GLU A 72 -4.57 8.89 5.72
C GLU A 72 -4.65 8.09 7.02
N LEU A 73 -3.52 7.66 7.57
CA LEU A 73 -3.48 6.93 8.85
C LEU A 73 -3.96 7.80 10.01
N LEU A 74 -3.36 8.97 10.16
CA LEU A 74 -3.63 9.85 11.31
C LEU A 74 -4.83 10.79 11.09
N GLY A 75 -5.34 10.87 9.85
CA GLY A 75 -6.57 11.58 9.50
C GLY A 75 -7.77 10.65 9.45
N ARG A 76 -8.16 10.22 8.24
CA ARG A 76 -9.40 9.45 8.01
C ARG A 76 -9.48 8.12 8.77
N ASN A 77 -8.33 7.48 9.02
CA ASN A 77 -8.27 6.19 9.72
C ASN A 77 -8.09 6.33 11.25
N ARG A 78 -7.93 7.55 11.78
CA ARG A 78 -7.65 7.78 13.21
C ARG A 78 -8.62 7.06 14.15
N ASN A 79 -9.91 7.02 13.80
CA ASN A 79 -10.94 6.40 14.63
C ASN A 79 -11.17 4.91 14.33
N LYS A 80 -10.45 4.33 13.35
CA LYS A 80 -10.52 2.89 13.07
C LYS A 80 -9.83 2.10 14.19
N GLU A 81 -10.25 0.84 14.39
CA GLU A 81 -9.71 -0.04 15.42
C GLU A 81 -8.42 -0.76 14.94
N ALA A 82 -8.29 -0.97 13.63
CA ALA A 82 -7.11 -1.54 12.97
C ALA A 82 -6.93 -0.94 11.58
N VAL A 83 -5.78 -1.21 10.91
CA VAL A 83 -5.53 -0.76 9.54
C VAL A 83 -4.85 -1.84 8.71
N ILE A 84 -5.22 -1.91 7.44
CA ILE A 84 -4.52 -2.66 6.39
C ILE A 84 -3.63 -1.70 5.63
N VAL A 85 -2.32 -1.99 5.59
CA VAL A 85 -1.32 -1.26 4.82
C VAL A 85 -1.01 -2.09 3.58
N ASP A 86 -1.50 -1.65 2.44
CA ASP A 86 -1.35 -2.37 1.18
C ASP A 86 -0.10 -1.87 0.44
N THR A 87 0.88 -2.74 0.23
CA THR A 87 2.10 -2.43 -0.52
C THR A 87 2.17 -3.14 -1.86
N ARG A 88 1.11 -3.82 -2.25
CA ARG A 88 1.08 -4.56 -3.51
C ARG A 88 1.34 -3.64 -4.70
N HIS A 89 2.07 -4.15 -5.68
CA HIS A 89 2.46 -3.46 -6.91
C HIS A 89 3.38 -2.24 -6.68
N ASN A 90 4.15 -2.24 -5.59
CA ASN A 90 5.09 -1.17 -5.27
C ASN A 90 6.50 -1.51 -5.81
N GLY A 91 7.04 -0.64 -6.64
CA GLY A 91 8.33 -0.81 -7.30
C GLY A 91 9.56 -0.41 -6.47
N GLY A 92 9.39 -0.05 -5.19
CA GLY A 92 10.50 0.31 -4.31
C GLY A 92 10.79 1.80 -4.22
N GLY A 93 11.98 2.12 -3.78
CA GLY A 93 12.48 3.45 -3.44
C GLY A 93 13.28 3.42 -2.14
N TRP A 94 13.00 4.32 -1.18
CA TRP A 94 13.65 4.33 0.14
C TRP A 94 12.73 4.94 1.20
N LEU A 95 11.93 4.10 1.88
CA LEU A 95 10.91 4.56 2.85
C LEU A 95 10.65 3.56 3.99
N HIS A 96 11.32 2.42 4.02
CA HIS A 96 11.04 1.33 4.95
C HIS A 96 11.11 1.74 6.43
N ASP A 97 12.12 2.55 6.78
CA ASP A 97 12.34 2.99 8.17
C ASP A 97 11.26 3.96 8.65
N ASP A 98 10.88 4.93 7.81
CA ASP A 98 9.81 5.89 8.14
C ASP A 98 8.47 5.18 8.34
N LEU A 99 8.13 4.21 7.48
CA LEU A 99 6.89 3.43 7.59
C LEU A 99 6.92 2.52 8.84
N ALA A 100 8.03 1.84 9.11
CA ALA A 100 8.17 1.03 10.30
C ALA A 100 8.07 1.88 11.57
N THR A 101 8.71 3.04 11.59
CA THR A 101 8.62 4.00 12.69
C THR A 101 7.21 4.52 12.89
N LEU A 102 6.49 4.83 11.82
CA LEU A 102 5.10 5.29 11.88
C LEU A 102 4.15 4.22 12.43
N LEU A 103 4.35 2.95 12.06
CA LEU A 103 3.46 1.83 12.40
C LEU A 103 3.82 1.13 13.73
N SER A 104 4.98 1.41 14.31
CA SER A 104 5.46 0.81 15.58
C SER A 104 5.11 1.62 16.83
N GLY A 105 4.09 2.47 16.76
CA GLY A 105 3.68 3.30 17.88
C GLY A 105 3.19 2.48 19.08
N LYS A 106 3.55 2.94 20.29
CA LYS A 106 3.01 2.41 21.56
C LYS A 106 2.47 3.57 22.36
N GLU A 107 1.19 3.46 22.76
CA GLU A 107 0.57 4.46 23.64
C GLU A 107 1.31 4.48 24.99
N TYR A 108 1.70 5.67 25.44
CA TYR A 108 2.39 5.85 26.73
C TYR A 108 1.74 6.92 27.62
N GLN A 109 0.80 7.71 27.08
CA GLN A 109 0.12 8.77 27.82
C GLN A 109 -1.28 9.02 27.25
N ARG A 110 -2.24 9.32 28.15
CA ARG A 110 -3.63 9.67 27.79
C ARG A 110 -4.00 11.04 28.35
N PHE A 111 -4.77 11.80 27.60
CA PHE A 111 -5.30 13.09 28.02
C PHE A 111 -6.76 12.93 28.39
N VAL A 112 -7.07 13.15 29.70
CA VAL A 112 -8.38 12.87 30.28
C VAL A 112 -8.86 14.04 31.14
N PRO A 113 -9.02 15.26 30.58
CA PRO A 113 -9.52 16.40 31.33
C PRO A 113 -10.93 16.11 31.89
N ARG A 114 -11.09 16.28 33.20
CA ARG A 114 -12.37 16.06 33.91
C ARG A 114 -13.02 14.70 33.63
N GLY A 115 -12.21 13.65 33.46
CA GLY A 115 -12.70 12.29 33.18
C GLY A 115 -13.07 12.01 31.69
N GLN A 116 -12.99 13.00 30.82
CA GLN A 116 -13.28 12.83 29.39
C GLN A 116 -12.00 12.56 28.60
N TYR A 117 -11.92 11.39 27.98
CA TYR A 117 -10.80 11.07 27.08
C TYR A 117 -10.85 11.95 25.81
N ILE A 118 -9.75 12.63 25.51
CA ILE A 118 -9.61 13.49 24.35
C ILE A 118 -8.46 13.10 23.41
N GLY A 119 -7.63 12.16 23.80
CA GLY A 119 -6.52 11.67 22.95
C GLY A 119 -5.41 11.04 23.77
N SER A 120 -4.40 10.56 23.07
CA SER A 120 -3.22 9.91 23.64
C SER A 120 -1.95 10.24 22.86
N ASP A 121 -0.79 10.08 23.47
CA ASP A 121 0.51 10.13 22.82
C ASP A 121 1.03 8.72 22.53
N PRO A 122 1.79 8.56 21.39
CA PRO A 122 2.24 9.58 20.46
C PRO A 122 1.18 9.94 19.41
N PHE A 123 1.00 11.24 19.13
CA PHE A 123 0.07 11.70 18.08
C PHE A 123 0.53 11.38 16.65
N ASN A 124 1.83 11.21 16.46
CA ASN A 124 2.48 11.08 15.15
C ASN A 124 2.79 9.63 14.78
N LYS A 125 2.20 8.66 15.47
CA LYS A 125 2.38 7.22 15.21
C LYS A 125 1.04 6.50 15.24
N TRP A 126 0.97 5.41 14.50
CA TRP A 126 -0.12 4.45 14.59
C TRP A 126 0.12 3.50 15.75
N CYS A 127 -0.78 3.46 16.73
CA CYS A 127 -0.64 2.68 17.96
C CYS A 127 -1.63 1.50 18.07
N LYS A 128 -2.34 1.19 16.97
CA LYS A 128 -3.35 0.14 16.92
C LYS A 128 -2.88 -1.01 16.01
N PRO A 129 -3.54 -2.18 16.03
CA PRO A 129 -3.20 -3.29 15.16
C PRO A 129 -3.13 -2.89 13.68
N SER A 130 -2.17 -3.48 12.98
CA SER A 130 -2.04 -3.36 11.54
C SER A 130 -1.58 -4.69 10.92
N CYS A 131 -1.82 -4.86 9.63
CA CYS A 131 -1.18 -5.89 8.81
C CYS A 131 -0.71 -5.26 7.49
N VAL A 132 0.22 -5.94 6.82
CA VAL A 132 0.73 -5.51 5.52
C VAL A 132 0.31 -6.51 4.45
N LEU A 133 -0.30 -6.01 3.37
CA LEU A 133 -0.54 -6.79 2.14
C LEU A 133 0.69 -6.72 1.25
N ILE A 134 1.13 -7.88 0.80
CA ILE A 134 2.29 -8.06 -0.08
C ILE A 134 1.95 -8.93 -1.28
N CYS A 135 2.68 -8.79 -2.38
CA CYS A 135 2.52 -9.61 -3.57
C CYS A 135 3.87 -9.87 -4.25
N GLU A 136 3.86 -10.77 -5.22
CA GLU A 136 5.03 -11.28 -5.93
C GLU A 136 5.78 -10.23 -6.77
N ASP A 137 5.18 -9.10 -7.08
CA ASP A 137 5.81 -8.00 -7.81
C ASP A 137 6.26 -6.82 -6.93
N ASN A 138 6.20 -6.97 -5.60
CA ASN A 138 6.87 -6.05 -4.69
C ASN A 138 8.38 -6.07 -4.97
N TYR A 139 8.99 -4.91 -5.22
CA TYR A 139 10.38 -4.84 -5.63
C TYR A 139 11.21 -3.91 -4.74
N SER A 140 12.50 -4.22 -4.55
CA SER A 140 13.47 -3.38 -3.84
C SER A 140 13.00 -2.99 -2.43
N ASN A 141 12.85 -1.72 -2.10
CA ASN A 141 12.41 -1.27 -0.79
C ASN A 141 10.97 -1.70 -0.44
N ALA A 142 10.16 -2.11 -1.43
CA ALA A 142 8.86 -2.75 -1.19
C ALA A 142 8.99 -4.21 -0.73
N HIS A 143 10.18 -4.84 -0.85
CA HIS A 143 10.57 -6.01 -0.08
C HIS A 143 11.12 -5.59 1.29
N GLY A 144 11.93 -4.53 1.35
CA GLY A 144 12.58 -4.07 2.58
C GLY A 144 11.62 -3.66 3.69
N PHE A 145 10.55 -2.94 3.36
CA PHE A 145 9.58 -2.52 4.36
C PHE A 145 8.84 -3.71 5.02
N PRO A 146 8.20 -4.64 4.28
CA PRO A 146 7.58 -5.81 4.91
C PRO A 146 8.58 -6.67 5.67
N TRP A 147 9.82 -6.78 5.19
CA TRP A 147 10.87 -7.50 5.90
C TRP A 147 11.16 -6.85 7.28
N VAL A 148 11.38 -5.52 7.35
CA VAL A 148 11.56 -4.77 8.60
C VAL A 148 10.32 -4.88 9.50
N TYR A 149 9.13 -4.78 8.92
CA TYR A 149 7.86 -4.89 9.63
C TYR A 149 7.73 -6.24 10.36
N LYS A 150 8.16 -7.32 9.72
CA LYS A 150 8.21 -8.67 10.28
C LYS A 150 9.31 -8.82 11.34
N GLU A 151 10.54 -8.36 11.07
CA GLU A 151 11.67 -8.40 12.02
C GLU A 151 11.36 -7.63 13.33
N LEU A 152 10.66 -6.51 13.24
CA LEU A 152 10.22 -5.73 14.40
C LEU A 152 8.94 -6.27 15.05
N ASN A 153 8.34 -7.34 14.51
CA ASN A 153 7.10 -7.93 15.01
C ASN A 153 5.97 -6.91 15.19
N ILE A 154 5.80 -6.02 14.21
CA ILE A 154 4.77 -4.96 14.24
C ILE A 154 3.37 -5.57 13.99
N GLY A 155 3.28 -6.54 13.08
CA GLY A 155 2.05 -7.24 12.74
C GLY A 155 2.32 -8.32 11.69
N LYS A 156 1.26 -8.85 11.06
CA LYS A 156 1.35 -9.94 10.09
C LYS A 156 1.50 -9.44 8.66
N LEU A 157 2.24 -10.20 7.87
CA LEU A 157 2.28 -10.11 6.41
C LEU A 157 1.25 -11.06 5.80
N ILE A 158 0.47 -10.58 4.85
CA ILE A 158 -0.60 -11.35 4.19
C ILE A 158 -0.46 -11.19 2.68
N GLY A 159 -0.58 -12.26 1.92
CA GLY A 159 -0.50 -12.21 0.46
C GLY A 159 0.41 -13.26 -0.13
N ALA A 160 1.08 -12.93 -1.24
CA ALA A 160 2.02 -13.83 -1.90
C ALA A 160 3.48 -13.53 -1.47
N PRO A 161 4.37 -14.55 -1.52
CA PRO A 161 5.79 -14.35 -1.23
C PRO A 161 6.43 -13.27 -2.10
N VAL A 162 7.29 -12.45 -1.49
CA VAL A 162 8.02 -11.39 -2.18
C VAL A 162 9.41 -11.89 -2.58
N PRO A 163 9.85 -11.73 -3.83
CA PRO A 163 11.21 -12.06 -4.25
C PRO A 163 12.26 -11.28 -3.47
N GLY A 164 13.41 -11.88 -3.27
CA GLY A 164 14.53 -11.26 -2.54
C GLY A 164 15.30 -10.26 -3.37
N THR A 165 14.88 -9.01 -3.41
CA THR A 165 15.50 -7.92 -4.18
C THR A 165 15.74 -6.72 -3.28
N MET A 166 16.85 -6.73 -2.52
CA MET A 166 17.07 -5.73 -1.48
C MET A 166 18.42 -5.00 -1.58
N THR A 167 19.20 -5.21 -2.62
CA THR A 167 20.45 -4.48 -2.84
C THR A 167 20.19 -3.13 -3.46
N ALA A 168 20.68 -2.04 -2.85
CA ALA A 168 20.61 -0.71 -3.45
C ALA A 168 21.55 -0.60 -4.64
N VAL A 169 21.10 0.05 -5.70
CA VAL A 169 21.75 0.09 -7.00
C VAL A 169 22.11 1.54 -7.37
N TRP A 170 23.35 1.74 -7.84
CA TRP A 170 23.75 2.96 -8.53
C TRP A 170 23.43 2.82 -10.02
N TRP A 171 22.73 3.81 -10.58
CA TRP A 171 22.31 3.81 -11.98
C TRP A 171 23.26 4.68 -12.80
N GLU A 172 24.07 4.06 -13.66
CA GLU A 172 25.02 4.73 -14.54
C GLU A 172 24.45 4.85 -15.96
N ARG A 173 24.39 6.06 -16.46
CA ARG A 173 23.96 6.33 -17.83
C ARG A 173 25.16 6.25 -18.75
N GLN A 174 25.07 5.44 -19.80
CA GLN A 174 26.15 5.22 -20.73
C GLN A 174 26.31 6.37 -21.74
N ILE A 175 27.38 6.32 -22.58
CA ILE A 175 27.62 7.27 -23.69
C ILE A 175 26.39 7.37 -24.59
N ASP A 176 25.77 6.26 -24.93
CA ASP A 176 24.41 6.24 -25.46
C ASP A 176 23.42 6.42 -24.29
N PRO A 177 22.72 7.57 -24.20
CA PRO A 177 21.86 7.87 -23.05
C PRO A 177 20.60 7.00 -22.97
N SER A 178 20.29 6.20 -24.00
CA SER A 178 19.20 5.22 -23.97
C SER A 178 19.59 3.97 -23.16
N ILE A 179 20.88 3.76 -22.90
CA ILE A 179 21.41 2.62 -22.16
C ILE A 179 21.72 3.07 -20.72
N VAL A 180 21.11 2.40 -19.76
CA VAL A 180 21.35 2.59 -18.33
C VAL A 180 21.81 1.29 -17.72
N PHE A 181 22.90 1.34 -16.96
CA PHE A 181 23.48 0.18 -16.28
C PHE A 181 23.32 0.33 -14.76
N GLY A 182 22.81 -0.70 -14.11
CA GLY A 182 22.66 -0.72 -12.65
C GLY A 182 23.84 -1.44 -11.98
N ILE A 183 24.54 -0.75 -11.07
CA ILE A 183 25.68 -1.31 -10.32
C ILE A 183 25.22 -1.54 -8.88
N PRO A 184 25.11 -2.81 -8.40
CA PRO A 184 24.82 -3.10 -7.01
C PRO A 184 25.89 -2.51 -6.09
N GLN A 185 25.51 -1.74 -5.07
CA GLN A 185 26.46 -1.05 -4.19
C GLN A 185 26.25 -1.37 -2.71
N VAL A 186 24.99 -1.38 -2.24
CA VAL A 186 24.70 -1.48 -0.82
C VAL A 186 23.76 -2.65 -0.59
N GLY A 187 24.29 -3.74 -0.04
CA GLY A 187 23.50 -4.87 0.43
C GLY A 187 22.95 -4.58 1.84
N CYS A 188 21.69 -4.98 2.08
CA CYS A 188 21.07 -4.94 3.40
C CYS A 188 21.25 -6.28 4.11
N MET A 189 21.75 -6.24 5.34
CA MET A 189 22.01 -7.42 6.15
C MET A 189 21.18 -7.35 7.44
N ASN A 190 20.61 -8.47 7.87
CA ASN A 190 19.91 -8.56 9.14
C ASN A 190 20.93 -8.68 10.32
N MET A 191 20.40 -8.64 11.56
CA MET A 191 21.25 -8.73 12.75
C MET A 191 21.86 -10.13 12.97
N ARG A 192 21.49 -11.13 12.16
CA ARG A 192 22.11 -12.46 12.14
C ARG A 192 23.26 -12.57 11.14
N GLY A 193 23.55 -11.52 10.37
CA GLY A 193 24.61 -11.49 9.37
C GLY A 193 24.19 -12.06 7.99
N GLU A 194 22.88 -12.18 7.73
CA GLU A 194 22.36 -12.70 6.47
C GLU A 194 21.89 -11.54 5.57
N TYR A 195 22.31 -11.57 4.30
CA TYR A 195 21.83 -10.59 3.32
C TYR A 195 20.40 -10.87 2.91
N ALA A 196 19.59 -9.81 2.80
CA ALA A 196 18.20 -9.91 2.34
C ALA A 196 18.09 -10.13 0.81
N GLU A 197 19.18 -9.88 0.06
CA GLU A 197 19.22 -10.17 -1.38
C GLU A 197 19.13 -11.68 -1.63
N ASN A 198 18.33 -12.08 -2.61
CA ASN A 198 18.01 -13.48 -2.93
C ASN A 198 17.33 -14.27 -1.80
N MET A 199 16.84 -13.59 -0.77
CA MET A 199 16.06 -14.21 0.29
C MET A 199 14.58 -13.88 0.10
N GLN A 200 13.81 -14.87 -0.35
CA GLN A 200 12.35 -14.72 -0.47
C GLN A 200 11.72 -14.41 0.89
N LEU A 201 10.87 -13.40 0.94
CA LEU A 201 10.10 -13.05 2.12
C LEU A 201 8.72 -13.72 2.05
N ASN A 202 8.53 -14.72 2.90
CA ASN A 202 7.24 -15.42 3.00
C ASN A 202 6.27 -14.65 3.89
N PRO A 203 4.99 -14.51 3.49
CA PRO A 203 3.95 -13.97 4.35
C PRO A 203 3.66 -14.89 5.54
N ASP A 204 3.02 -14.35 6.58
CA ASP A 204 2.51 -15.13 7.71
C ASP A 204 1.20 -15.84 7.35
N ILE A 205 0.45 -15.28 6.40
CA ILE A 205 -0.75 -15.87 5.81
C ILE A 205 -0.62 -15.80 4.29
N GLU A 206 -0.33 -16.96 3.69
CA GLU A 206 -0.19 -17.05 2.24
C GLU A 206 -1.56 -17.14 1.57
N VAL A 207 -1.80 -16.24 0.63
CA VAL A 207 -3.04 -16.18 -0.17
C VAL A 207 -2.76 -15.49 -1.50
N TYR A 208 -3.26 -16.09 -2.58
CA TYR A 208 -3.18 -15.57 -3.94
C TYR A 208 -4.54 -15.08 -4.39
N ASN A 209 -4.54 -14.07 -5.25
CA ASN A 209 -5.75 -13.65 -5.95
C ASN A 209 -5.93 -14.50 -7.22
N GLU A 210 -7.02 -15.24 -7.31
CA GLU A 210 -7.34 -16.01 -8.51
C GLU A 210 -7.79 -15.09 -9.64
N PRO A 211 -7.17 -15.14 -10.85
CA PRO A 211 -7.48 -14.23 -11.96
C PRO A 211 -8.98 -14.19 -12.34
N SER A 212 -9.65 -15.33 -12.27
CA SER A 212 -11.09 -15.42 -12.58
C SER A 212 -11.97 -14.65 -11.58
N LYS A 213 -11.54 -14.52 -10.33
CA LYS A 213 -12.19 -13.74 -9.27
C LYS A 213 -11.86 -12.26 -9.38
N VAL A 214 -10.60 -11.94 -9.67
CA VAL A 214 -10.17 -10.54 -9.91
C VAL A 214 -10.96 -9.90 -11.04
N LEU A 215 -11.22 -10.65 -12.12
CA LEU A 215 -12.06 -10.19 -13.23
C LEU A 215 -13.51 -9.87 -12.80
N LYS A 216 -14.01 -10.51 -11.74
CA LYS A 216 -15.32 -10.22 -11.16
C LYS A 216 -15.28 -9.10 -10.11
N GLY A 217 -14.09 -8.56 -9.82
CA GLY A 217 -13.88 -7.51 -8.84
C GLY A 217 -13.71 -8.01 -7.40
N GLU A 218 -13.46 -9.30 -7.20
CA GLU A 218 -13.13 -9.91 -5.93
C GLU A 218 -11.63 -9.76 -5.63
N ASP A 219 -11.25 -9.68 -4.37
CA ASP A 219 -9.86 -9.56 -3.90
C ASP A 219 -9.68 -10.43 -2.65
N GLU A 220 -9.24 -11.68 -2.87
CA GLU A 220 -9.12 -12.68 -1.80
C GLU A 220 -8.07 -12.29 -0.75
N GLN A 221 -6.97 -11.67 -1.18
CA GLN A 221 -5.95 -11.16 -0.26
C GLN A 221 -6.52 -10.08 0.67
N LEU A 222 -7.31 -9.16 0.12
CA LEU A 222 -7.95 -8.10 0.89
C LEU A 222 -9.00 -8.65 1.86
N GLU A 223 -9.79 -9.62 1.44
CA GLU A 223 -10.79 -10.29 2.28
C GLU A 223 -10.15 -11.02 3.47
N VAL A 224 -9.05 -11.74 3.22
CA VAL A 224 -8.30 -12.43 4.28
C VAL A 224 -7.67 -11.42 5.25
N ALA A 225 -7.14 -10.29 4.74
CA ALA A 225 -6.60 -9.24 5.59
C ALA A 225 -7.66 -8.60 6.50
N VAL A 226 -8.85 -8.33 5.96
CA VAL A 226 -9.98 -7.83 6.78
C VAL A 226 -10.35 -8.83 7.87
N LYS A 227 -10.49 -10.12 7.51
CA LYS A 227 -10.83 -11.18 8.45
C LYS A 227 -9.79 -11.30 9.58
N GLU A 228 -8.50 -11.23 9.24
CA GLU A 228 -7.43 -11.28 10.24
C GLU A 228 -7.43 -10.05 11.14
N MET A 229 -7.67 -8.86 10.61
CA MET A 229 -7.77 -7.65 11.43
C MET A 229 -8.98 -7.68 12.36
N LEU A 230 -10.14 -8.12 11.88
CA LEU A 230 -11.33 -8.30 12.73
C LEU A 230 -11.05 -9.30 13.86
N LYS A 231 -10.42 -10.44 13.58
CA LYS A 231 -10.00 -11.41 14.59
C LYS A 231 -9.05 -10.79 15.62
N THR A 232 -8.09 -9.98 15.17
CA THR A 232 -7.09 -9.33 16.03
C THR A 232 -7.73 -8.34 17.01
N ILE A 233 -8.80 -7.65 16.62
CA ILE A 233 -9.54 -6.72 17.48
C ILE A 233 -10.69 -7.38 18.26
N GLY A 234 -10.79 -8.71 18.23
CA GLY A 234 -11.78 -9.47 19.00
C GLY A 234 -13.21 -9.42 18.47
N LYS A 235 -13.37 -9.41 17.14
CA LYS A 235 -14.67 -9.32 16.46
C LYS A 235 -14.92 -10.52 15.55
#